data_b16d638bf7443fe7cbc3bc918bdfd71a
#
_entry.id   b16d638bf7443fe7cbc3bc918bdfd71a
#
_cell.length_a   1.000
_cell.length_b   1.000
_cell.length_c   1.000
_cell.angle_alpha   90.00
_cell.angle_beta   90.00
_cell.angle_gamma   90.00
#
_symmetry.space_group_name_H-M   'P 1'
#
loop_
_entity.id
_entity.type
_entity.pdbx_description
1 polymer ?
#
loop_
_entity_poly.entity_id
_entity_poly.type
_entity_poly.pdbx_seq_one_letter_code
_entity_poly.pdbx_strand_id
1 'polypeptide(L)'
;MVFNKTEEQEKEYLRQIINTINDSINNTDKSVKEHVDTLQEYKEYLWSNKDIDPHEIRSMRESILRHFATGESVIDKRKRLGKILDIPYFGRIDFTEKKEGCETMALYIGIHTFYDPSQKANLIYDWRAPISSMFYDHELGNASYSSPSGEVDGDISLKRQYRIRKGKMEYMIESSLTVHDDILQKELSSNADDKMKNIVTTIQREQNRIIRNEEAQTLIIQGVAGSGKTSIALHRIAYLLYTLKGEITSKDILII
;
A
#
# COMPACT_ATOMS: atom_id res chain seq x y z
N MET A 1 5.08 -17.00 -15.53
CA MET A 1 4.36 -15.70 -15.72
C MET A 1 4.65 -15.20 -17.12
N VAL A 2 3.67 -14.65 -17.83
CA VAL A 2 3.90 -14.06 -19.16
C VAL A 2 4.54 -12.69 -18.93
N PHE A 3 5.83 -12.58 -19.22
CA PHE A 3 6.53 -11.31 -19.26
C PHE A 3 6.10 -10.56 -20.54
N ASN A 4 6.02 -9.22 -20.48
CA ASN A 4 5.60 -8.35 -21.56
C ASN A 4 4.12 -8.50 -21.97
N LYS A 5 3.23 -8.37 -20.99
CA LYS A 5 1.77 -8.37 -21.20
C LYS A 5 1.36 -7.20 -22.11
N THR A 6 0.45 -7.47 -23.05
CA THR A 6 -0.25 -6.41 -23.80
C THR A 6 -1.19 -5.62 -22.90
N GLU A 7 -1.71 -4.49 -23.35
CA GLU A 7 -2.67 -3.69 -22.59
C GLU A 7 -3.93 -4.50 -22.22
N GLU A 8 -4.43 -5.34 -23.13
CA GLU A 8 -5.54 -6.25 -22.85
C GLU A 8 -5.22 -7.25 -21.75
N GLN A 9 -4.03 -7.82 -21.77
CA GLN A 9 -3.58 -8.75 -20.72
C GLN A 9 -3.39 -8.06 -19.38
N GLU A 10 -2.97 -6.81 -19.36
CA GLU A 10 -2.91 -6.00 -18.15
C GLU A 10 -4.30 -5.66 -17.61
N LYS A 11 -5.26 -5.34 -18.47
CA LYS A 11 -6.66 -5.15 -18.08
C LYS A 11 -7.28 -6.43 -17.51
N GLU A 12 -6.95 -7.58 -18.07
CA GLU A 12 -7.42 -8.88 -17.55
C GLU A 12 -6.77 -9.20 -16.21
N TYR A 13 -5.48 -8.95 -16.06
CA TYR A 13 -4.80 -9.09 -14.77
C TYR A 13 -5.40 -8.16 -13.70
N LEU A 14 -5.71 -6.92 -14.06
CA LEU A 14 -6.40 -5.99 -13.15
C LEU A 14 -7.75 -6.56 -12.68
N ARG A 15 -8.54 -7.16 -13.58
CA ARG A 15 -9.82 -7.81 -13.20
C ARG A 15 -9.60 -8.96 -12.22
N GLN A 16 -8.58 -9.79 -12.45
CA GLN A 16 -8.23 -10.88 -11.54
C GLN A 16 -7.85 -10.35 -10.15
N ILE A 17 -7.01 -9.32 -10.08
CA ILE A 17 -6.64 -8.65 -8.81
C ILE A 17 -7.88 -8.12 -8.11
N ILE A 18 -8.78 -7.43 -8.82
CA ILE A 18 -10.02 -6.87 -8.25
C ILE A 18 -10.91 -7.99 -7.68
N ASN A 19 -11.05 -9.10 -8.39
CA ASN A 19 -11.82 -10.25 -7.91
C ASN A 19 -11.22 -10.82 -6.61
N THR A 20 -9.90 -11.02 -6.57
CA THR A 20 -9.20 -11.50 -5.36
C THR A 20 -9.35 -10.54 -4.19
N ILE A 21 -9.32 -9.22 -4.44
CA ILE A 21 -9.57 -8.20 -3.41
C ILE A 21 -11.02 -8.28 -2.91
N ASN A 22 -12.01 -8.43 -3.81
CA ASN A 22 -13.41 -8.58 -3.44
C ASN A 22 -13.66 -9.84 -2.60
N ASP A 23 -13.03 -10.95 -2.94
CA ASP A 23 -13.11 -12.18 -2.14
C ASP A 23 -12.52 -11.96 -0.74
N SER A 24 -11.40 -11.25 -0.64
CA SER A 24 -10.81 -10.85 0.64
C SER A 24 -11.71 -9.91 1.44
N ILE A 25 -12.43 -8.99 0.79
CA ILE A 25 -13.42 -8.12 1.40
C ILE A 25 -14.58 -8.94 1.95
N ASN A 26 -15.15 -9.83 1.14
CA ASN A 26 -16.27 -10.69 1.55
C ASN A 26 -15.90 -11.56 2.75
N ASN A 27 -14.70 -12.14 2.77
CA ASN A 27 -14.21 -12.92 3.90
C ASN A 27 -14.01 -12.05 5.16
N THR A 28 -13.55 -10.82 4.98
CA THR A 28 -13.38 -9.87 6.08
C THR A 28 -14.74 -9.42 6.63
N ASP A 29 -15.73 -9.17 5.77
CA ASP A 29 -17.09 -8.78 6.17
C ASP A 29 -17.78 -9.91 6.95
N LYS A 30 -17.58 -11.20 6.57
CA LYS A 30 -18.02 -12.34 7.36
C LYS A 30 -17.39 -12.36 8.76
N SER A 31 -16.07 -12.14 8.83
CA SER A 31 -15.37 -12.09 10.11
C SER A 31 -15.84 -10.94 11.01
N VAL A 32 -16.13 -9.75 10.44
CA VAL A 32 -16.74 -8.65 11.19
C VAL A 32 -18.07 -9.06 11.77
N LYS A 33 -18.93 -9.71 10.97
CA LYS A 33 -20.23 -10.16 11.42
C LYS A 33 -20.12 -11.17 12.56
N GLU A 34 -19.26 -12.17 12.45
CA GLU A 34 -19.00 -13.16 13.49
C GLU A 34 -18.58 -12.51 14.82
N HIS A 35 -17.70 -11.50 14.77
CA HIS A 35 -17.32 -10.75 15.98
C HIS A 35 -18.47 -9.97 16.59
N VAL A 36 -19.31 -9.34 15.77
CA VAL A 36 -20.49 -8.60 16.24
C VAL A 36 -21.50 -9.56 16.87
N ASP A 37 -21.81 -10.68 16.21
CA ASP A 37 -22.75 -11.69 16.71
C ASP A 37 -22.28 -12.25 18.07
N THR A 38 -21.00 -12.59 18.18
CA THR A 38 -20.41 -13.06 19.47
C THR A 38 -20.51 -12.02 20.59
N LEU A 39 -20.24 -10.73 20.27
CA LEU A 39 -20.38 -9.66 21.27
C LEU A 39 -21.83 -9.46 21.69
N GLN A 40 -22.77 -9.65 20.77
CA GLN A 40 -24.19 -9.58 21.08
C GLN A 40 -24.65 -10.74 21.98
N GLU A 41 -24.18 -11.97 21.72
CA GLU A 41 -24.43 -13.13 22.57
C GLU A 41 -23.91 -12.90 24.01
N TYR A 42 -22.68 -12.38 24.18
CA TYR A 42 -22.17 -12.02 25.51
C TYR A 42 -23.01 -10.97 26.21
N LYS A 43 -23.47 -9.97 25.47
CA LYS A 43 -24.35 -8.93 26.00
C LYS A 43 -25.69 -9.51 26.48
N GLU A 44 -26.33 -10.33 25.66
CA GLU A 44 -27.61 -10.96 25.99
C GLU A 44 -27.48 -11.91 27.20
N TYR A 45 -26.39 -12.68 27.29
CA TYR A 45 -26.10 -13.53 28.43
C TYR A 45 -25.97 -12.75 29.73
N LEU A 46 -25.18 -11.66 29.74
CA LEU A 46 -24.99 -10.81 30.90
C LEU A 46 -26.28 -10.09 31.32
N TRP A 47 -27.18 -9.82 30.39
CA TRP A 47 -28.44 -9.15 30.68
C TRP A 47 -29.51 -10.10 31.23
N SER A 48 -29.48 -11.35 30.78
CA SER A 48 -30.48 -12.36 31.12
C SER A 48 -30.18 -13.06 32.46
N ASN A 49 -28.92 -13.08 32.88
CA ASN A 49 -28.49 -13.78 34.10
C ASN A 49 -28.11 -12.76 35.19
N LYS A 50 -28.85 -12.78 36.31
CA LYS A 50 -28.59 -11.85 37.44
C LYS A 50 -27.57 -12.37 38.47
N ASP A 51 -27.39 -13.70 38.54
CA ASP A 51 -26.51 -14.37 39.50
C ASP A 51 -25.38 -15.09 38.78
N ILE A 52 -24.47 -14.30 38.15
CA ILE A 52 -23.30 -14.85 37.46
C ILE A 52 -22.10 -14.89 38.42
N ASP A 53 -21.36 -16.00 38.44
CA ASP A 53 -20.14 -16.14 39.23
C ASP A 53 -19.14 -15.02 38.85
N PRO A 54 -18.52 -14.33 39.85
CA PRO A 54 -17.52 -13.31 39.62
C PRO A 54 -16.33 -13.77 38.75
N HIS A 55 -15.94 -15.03 38.82
CA HIS A 55 -14.90 -15.60 37.96
C HIS A 55 -15.36 -15.72 36.51
N GLU A 56 -16.62 -16.07 36.28
CA GLU A 56 -17.21 -16.15 34.94
C GLU A 56 -17.31 -14.73 34.30
N ILE A 57 -17.77 -13.72 35.08
CA ILE A 57 -17.80 -12.32 34.63
C ILE A 57 -16.41 -11.86 34.22
N ARG A 58 -15.36 -12.21 34.99
CA ARG A 58 -13.98 -11.85 34.67
C ARG A 58 -13.50 -12.48 33.36
N SER A 59 -13.75 -13.78 33.18
CA SER A 59 -13.41 -14.52 31.96
C SER A 59 -14.12 -13.95 30.72
N MET A 60 -15.42 -13.64 30.86
CA MET A 60 -16.19 -13.03 29.78
C MET A 60 -15.67 -11.64 29.44
N ARG A 61 -15.33 -10.81 30.43
CA ARG A 61 -14.75 -9.50 30.21
C ARG A 61 -13.44 -9.56 29.42
N GLU A 62 -12.56 -10.50 29.74
CA GLU A 62 -11.33 -10.71 29.01
C GLU A 62 -11.59 -11.18 27.56
N SER A 63 -12.58 -12.04 27.36
CA SER A 63 -13.02 -12.47 26.03
C SER A 63 -13.58 -11.30 25.20
N ILE A 64 -14.45 -10.49 25.79
CA ILE A 64 -15.00 -9.30 25.15
C ILE A 64 -13.89 -8.34 24.72
N LEU A 65 -12.92 -8.06 25.60
CA LEU A 65 -11.79 -7.19 25.27
C LEU A 65 -10.94 -7.74 24.09
N ARG A 66 -10.72 -9.06 24.06
CA ARG A 66 -10.03 -9.70 22.93
C ARG A 66 -10.83 -9.56 21.63
N HIS A 67 -12.15 -9.79 21.65
CA HIS A 67 -13.02 -9.64 20.49
C HIS A 67 -13.06 -8.20 19.98
N PHE A 68 -13.06 -7.20 20.86
CA PHE A 68 -12.97 -5.79 20.47
C PHE A 68 -11.64 -5.48 19.78
N ALA A 69 -10.50 -5.87 20.35
CA ALA A 69 -9.19 -5.62 19.75
C ALA A 69 -9.03 -6.30 18.38
N THR A 70 -9.51 -7.55 18.27
CA THR A 70 -9.48 -8.28 16.99
C THR A 70 -10.43 -7.65 15.99
N GLY A 71 -11.65 -7.28 16.40
CA GLY A 71 -12.65 -6.65 15.55
C GLY A 71 -12.17 -5.31 14.98
N GLU A 72 -11.51 -4.48 15.77
CA GLU A 72 -10.91 -3.22 15.31
C GLU A 72 -9.86 -3.47 14.20
N SER A 73 -8.98 -4.45 14.39
CA SER A 73 -7.99 -4.85 13.38
C SER A 73 -8.66 -5.33 12.08
N VAL A 74 -9.75 -6.09 12.17
CA VAL A 74 -10.51 -6.58 11.01
C VAL A 74 -11.18 -5.42 10.26
N ILE A 75 -11.76 -4.46 10.98
CA ILE A 75 -12.36 -3.25 10.40
C ILE A 75 -11.29 -2.41 9.67
N ASP A 76 -10.11 -2.26 10.24
CA ASP A 76 -9.02 -1.53 9.60
C ASP A 76 -8.49 -2.25 8.37
N LYS A 77 -8.43 -3.58 8.39
CA LYS A 77 -8.15 -4.39 7.20
C LYS A 77 -9.20 -4.13 6.12
N ARG A 78 -10.48 -4.13 6.48
CA ARG A 78 -11.60 -3.86 5.55
C ARG A 78 -11.49 -2.48 4.90
N LYS A 79 -11.16 -1.43 5.68
CA LYS A 79 -10.94 -0.08 5.17
C LYS A 79 -9.77 -0.03 4.18
N ARG A 80 -8.65 -0.71 4.49
CA ARG A 80 -7.50 -0.79 3.58
C ARG A 80 -7.83 -1.49 2.28
N LEU A 81 -8.54 -2.62 2.33
CA LEU A 81 -8.99 -3.33 1.13
C LEU A 81 -9.88 -2.47 0.25
N GLY A 82 -10.78 -1.66 0.84
CA GLY A 82 -11.59 -0.71 0.09
C GLY A 82 -10.78 0.35 -0.67
N LYS A 83 -9.68 0.84 -0.07
CA LYS A 83 -8.76 1.78 -0.74
C LYS A 83 -8.00 1.11 -1.89
N ILE A 84 -7.55 -0.13 -1.69
CA ILE A 84 -6.85 -0.91 -2.72
C ILE A 84 -7.80 -1.22 -3.88
N LEU A 85 -9.07 -1.48 -3.63
CA LEU A 85 -10.05 -1.80 -4.66
C LEU A 85 -10.24 -0.63 -5.66
N ASP A 86 -10.21 0.61 -5.18
CA ASP A 86 -10.35 1.80 -6.04
C ASP A 86 -9.15 1.99 -6.96
N ILE A 87 -7.92 1.90 -6.39
CA ILE A 87 -6.65 2.02 -7.11
C ILE A 87 -5.72 0.90 -6.63
N PRO A 88 -5.80 -0.30 -7.22
CA PRO A 88 -5.00 -1.43 -6.77
C PRO A 88 -3.49 -1.16 -6.87
N TYR A 89 -3.04 -0.67 -8.01
CA TYR A 89 -1.66 -0.32 -8.28
C TYR A 89 -1.57 0.83 -9.28
N PHE A 90 -0.42 1.47 -9.32
CA PHE A 90 -0.14 2.58 -10.24
C PHE A 90 1.17 2.38 -11.02
N GLY A 91 2.00 1.43 -10.60
CA GLY A 91 3.27 1.13 -11.23
C GLY A 91 3.53 -0.36 -11.34
N ARG A 92 4.37 -0.73 -12.29
CA ARG A 92 4.96 -2.06 -12.43
C ARG A 92 6.40 -1.93 -12.86
N ILE A 93 7.27 -2.73 -12.27
CA ILE A 93 8.60 -3.02 -12.77
C ILE A 93 8.77 -4.54 -12.90
N ASP A 94 9.46 -4.97 -13.95
CA ASP A 94 9.92 -6.34 -14.07
C ASP A 94 11.42 -6.35 -13.70
N PHE A 95 11.73 -6.98 -12.58
CA PHE A 95 13.06 -6.97 -11.99
C PHE A 95 13.64 -8.37 -11.91
N THR A 96 14.91 -8.52 -12.29
CA THR A 96 15.67 -9.76 -12.20
C THR A 96 16.90 -9.52 -11.32
N GLU A 97 17.01 -10.23 -10.20
CA GLU A 97 18.20 -10.15 -9.36
C GLU A 97 19.43 -10.70 -10.09
N LYS A 98 20.60 -10.07 -9.88
CA LYS A 98 21.90 -10.54 -10.38
C LYS A 98 22.44 -11.72 -9.55
N LYS A 99 21.61 -12.72 -9.37
CA LYS A 99 21.94 -13.95 -8.66
C LYS A 99 21.63 -15.14 -9.56
N GLU A 100 22.49 -16.13 -9.60
CA GLU A 100 22.36 -17.31 -10.44
C GLU A 100 21.04 -18.04 -10.14
N GLY A 101 20.24 -18.32 -11.17
CA GLY A 101 18.98 -19.02 -11.06
C GLY A 101 17.77 -18.15 -10.65
N CYS A 102 17.91 -16.83 -10.53
CA CYS A 102 16.79 -15.95 -10.23
C CYS A 102 15.91 -15.71 -11.48
N GLU A 103 14.60 -15.89 -11.30
CA GLU A 103 13.60 -15.55 -12.31
C GLU A 103 13.23 -14.06 -12.22
N THR A 104 12.77 -13.51 -13.33
CA THR A 104 12.24 -12.15 -13.37
C THR A 104 10.95 -12.06 -12.55
N MET A 105 10.87 -11.09 -11.66
CA MET A 105 9.70 -10.80 -10.84
C MET A 105 8.95 -9.59 -11.41
N ALA A 106 7.64 -9.75 -11.63
CA ALA A 106 6.75 -8.63 -11.94
C ALA A 106 6.25 -8.01 -10.63
N LEU A 107 6.72 -6.81 -10.31
CA LEU A 107 6.40 -6.09 -9.07
C LEU A 107 5.37 -5.00 -9.35
N TYR A 108 4.12 -5.23 -8.95
CA TYR A 108 3.06 -4.23 -9.02
C TYR A 108 3.08 -3.36 -7.76
N ILE A 109 3.13 -2.05 -7.92
CA ILE A 109 3.33 -1.07 -6.84
C ILE A 109 2.04 -0.28 -6.64
N GLY A 110 1.55 -0.27 -5.41
CA GLY A 110 0.33 0.41 -5.00
C GLY A 110 0.47 1.17 -3.70
N ILE A 111 -0.64 1.73 -3.23
CA ILE A 111 -0.69 2.52 -1.99
C ILE A 111 -0.50 1.63 -0.75
N HIS A 112 -0.93 0.37 -0.81
CA HIS A 112 -0.81 -0.61 0.26
C HIS A 112 -0.42 -1.97 -0.30
N THR A 113 0.27 -2.76 0.51
CA THR A 113 0.54 -4.17 0.18
C THR A 113 -0.77 -4.97 0.15
N PHE A 114 -0.90 -5.81 -0.87
CA PHE A 114 -1.93 -6.84 -0.93
C PHE A 114 -1.30 -8.21 -1.06
N TYR A 115 -1.42 -9.00 0.02
CA TYR A 115 -0.96 -10.37 0.10
C TYR A 115 -2.13 -11.31 -0.19
N ASP A 116 -1.94 -12.25 -1.11
CA ASP A 116 -2.88 -13.33 -1.39
C ASP A 116 -2.46 -14.62 -0.65
N PRO A 117 -3.23 -15.04 0.36
CA PRO A 117 -2.92 -16.27 1.11
C PRO A 117 -2.98 -17.54 0.25
N SER A 118 -3.79 -17.54 -0.83
CA SER A 118 -3.96 -18.71 -1.72
C SER A 118 -2.70 -18.97 -2.55
N GLN A 119 -2.07 -17.91 -3.03
CA GLN A 119 -0.83 -17.95 -3.80
C GLN A 119 0.41 -17.82 -2.91
N LYS A 120 0.24 -17.51 -1.62
CA LYS A 120 1.32 -17.21 -0.65
C LYS A 120 2.30 -16.14 -1.17
N ALA A 121 1.77 -15.14 -1.87
CA ALA A 121 2.57 -14.11 -2.53
C ALA A 121 1.95 -12.71 -2.36
N ASN A 122 2.81 -11.69 -2.39
CA ASN A 122 2.37 -10.32 -2.54
C ASN A 122 1.99 -10.08 -4.01
N LEU A 123 0.73 -9.76 -4.25
CA LEU A 123 0.24 -9.36 -5.58
C LEU A 123 0.46 -7.86 -5.82
N ILE A 124 0.51 -7.07 -4.74
CA ILE A 124 0.78 -5.63 -4.78
C ILE A 124 1.77 -5.30 -3.66
N TYR A 125 2.79 -4.54 -3.98
CA TYR A 125 3.78 -4.02 -3.04
C TYR A 125 3.45 -2.58 -2.66
N ASP A 126 3.57 -2.27 -1.37
CA ASP A 126 3.43 -0.89 -0.90
C ASP A 126 4.54 -0.01 -1.48
N TRP A 127 4.20 1.19 -1.95
CA TRP A 127 5.15 2.13 -2.52
C TRP A 127 6.29 2.51 -1.55
N ARG A 128 6.04 2.39 -0.24
CA ARG A 128 7.01 2.67 0.84
C ARG A 128 8.00 1.54 1.06
N ALA A 129 7.68 0.33 0.62
CA ALA A 129 8.57 -0.81 0.78
C ALA A 129 9.94 -0.57 0.09
N PRO A 130 11.03 -1.09 0.65
CA PRO A 130 12.38 -0.89 0.08
C PRO A 130 12.46 -1.29 -1.40
N ILE A 131 11.92 -2.44 -1.78
CA ILE A 131 11.91 -2.93 -3.16
C ILE A 131 11.17 -1.97 -4.13
N SER A 132 10.17 -1.23 -3.63
CA SER A 132 9.41 -0.28 -4.43
C SER A 132 10.17 1.02 -4.71
N SER A 133 11.30 1.29 -4.03
CA SER A 133 12.15 2.45 -4.31
C SER A 133 12.69 2.41 -5.73
N MET A 134 12.96 1.21 -6.26
CA MET A 134 13.47 1.04 -7.61
C MET A 134 12.60 1.69 -8.69
N PHE A 135 11.28 1.73 -8.47
CA PHE A 135 10.34 2.38 -9.39
C PHE A 135 10.61 3.89 -9.53
N TYR A 136 11.09 4.54 -8.47
CA TYR A 136 11.35 5.98 -8.45
C TYR A 136 12.81 6.31 -8.77
N ASP A 137 13.73 5.48 -8.30
CA ASP A 137 15.16 5.79 -8.31
C ASP A 137 15.87 5.31 -9.58
N HIS A 138 15.30 4.33 -10.28
CA HIS A 138 15.93 3.71 -11.44
C HIS A 138 15.03 3.76 -12.69
N GLU A 139 15.69 3.83 -13.84
CA GLU A 139 15.08 3.60 -15.15
C GLU A 139 15.30 2.13 -15.57
N LEU A 140 15.17 1.82 -16.88
CA LEU A 140 15.50 0.50 -17.41
C LEU A 140 17.00 0.21 -17.26
N GLY A 141 17.34 -1.05 -17.02
CA GLY A 141 18.71 -1.51 -16.82
C GLY A 141 19.07 -1.71 -15.35
N ASN A 142 20.33 -1.46 -15.01
CA ASN A 142 20.85 -1.72 -13.67
C ASN A 142 20.09 -0.98 -12.58
N ALA A 143 19.66 -1.71 -11.56
CA ALA A 143 18.95 -1.19 -10.41
C ALA A 143 19.35 -1.93 -9.14
N SER A 144 19.26 -1.25 -8.00
CA SER A 144 19.47 -1.87 -6.68
C SER A 144 18.49 -1.31 -5.65
N TYR A 145 18.28 -2.05 -4.57
CA TYR A 145 17.54 -1.59 -3.40
C TYR A 145 18.13 -2.17 -2.11
N SER A 146 18.03 -1.40 -1.03
CA SER A 146 18.46 -1.87 0.30
C SER A 146 17.37 -2.75 0.92
N SER A 147 17.70 -4.02 1.19
CA SER A 147 16.86 -4.92 1.96
C SER A 147 17.38 -5.09 3.39
N PRO A 148 16.60 -5.62 4.33
CA PRO A 148 17.09 -5.93 5.68
C PRO A 148 18.28 -6.89 5.71
N SER A 149 18.45 -7.69 4.64
CA SER A 149 19.56 -8.64 4.47
C SER A 149 20.76 -8.07 3.70
N GLY A 150 20.72 -6.81 3.31
CA GLY A 150 21.76 -6.13 2.54
C GLY A 150 21.26 -5.56 1.22
N GLU A 151 22.18 -5.04 0.41
CA GLU A 151 21.86 -4.49 -0.90
C GLU A 151 21.61 -5.61 -1.90
N VAL A 152 20.57 -5.45 -2.71
CA VAL A 152 20.15 -6.39 -3.75
C VAL A 152 20.30 -5.69 -5.09
N ASP A 153 21.19 -6.22 -5.93
CA ASP A 153 21.44 -5.74 -7.29
C ASP A 153 20.69 -6.56 -8.33
N GLY A 154 20.26 -5.91 -9.39
CA GLY A 154 19.55 -6.54 -10.50
C GLY A 154 19.40 -5.66 -11.70
N ASP A 155 18.52 -6.08 -12.59
CA ASP A 155 18.15 -5.37 -13.82
C ASP A 155 16.64 -5.18 -13.92
N ILE A 156 16.20 -3.96 -14.27
CA ILE A 156 14.82 -3.65 -14.62
C ILE A 156 14.67 -3.79 -16.13
N SER A 157 13.87 -4.76 -16.57
CA SER A 157 13.61 -5.01 -17.99
C SER A 157 12.35 -4.33 -18.51
N LEU A 158 11.43 -3.96 -17.61
CA LEU A 158 10.17 -3.26 -17.92
C LEU A 158 9.82 -2.30 -16.81
N LYS A 159 9.32 -1.12 -17.18
CA LYS A 159 8.73 -0.15 -16.25
C LYS A 159 7.46 0.43 -16.87
N ARG A 160 6.34 0.33 -16.15
CA ARG A 160 5.04 0.82 -16.58
C ARG A 160 4.36 1.64 -15.51
N GLN A 161 3.61 2.64 -15.95
CA GLN A 161 2.71 3.43 -15.13
C GLN A 161 1.27 3.20 -15.57
N TYR A 162 0.36 3.14 -14.59
CA TYR A 162 -1.05 2.91 -14.83
C TYR A 162 -1.88 4.02 -14.20
N ARG A 163 -2.88 4.46 -14.92
CA ARG A 163 -3.97 5.25 -14.37
C ARG A 163 -5.16 4.33 -14.19
N ILE A 164 -5.46 4.02 -12.93
CA ILE A 164 -6.60 3.20 -12.54
C ILE A 164 -7.50 4.06 -11.66
N ARG A 165 -8.80 4.07 -11.95
CA ARG A 165 -9.81 4.78 -11.18
C ARG A 165 -11.04 3.90 -11.05
N LYS A 166 -11.55 3.73 -9.82
CA LYS A 166 -12.70 2.86 -9.53
C LYS A 166 -12.53 1.45 -10.12
N GLY A 167 -11.32 0.89 -9.99
CA GLY A 167 -10.98 -0.43 -10.50
C GLY A 167 -10.94 -0.56 -12.02
N LYS A 168 -10.96 0.55 -12.77
CA LYS A 168 -10.86 0.54 -14.24
C LYS A 168 -9.58 1.23 -14.69
N MET A 169 -8.85 0.59 -15.60
CA MET A 169 -7.66 1.17 -16.24
C MET A 169 -8.11 2.21 -17.27
N GLU A 170 -7.71 3.46 -17.08
CA GLU A 170 -7.95 4.56 -18.01
C GLU A 170 -6.87 4.60 -19.08
N TYR A 171 -5.61 4.42 -18.67
CA TYR A 171 -4.47 4.27 -19.57
C TYR A 171 -3.30 3.55 -18.91
N MET A 172 -2.40 3.06 -19.75
CA MET A 172 -1.11 2.49 -19.40
C MET A 172 -0.02 3.17 -20.23
N ILE A 173 1.10 3.48 -19.60
CA ILE A 173 2.25 4.07 -20.25
C ILE A 173 3.47 3.21 -19.93
N GLU A 174 4.18 2.79 -20.98
CA GLU A 174 5.46 2.10 -20.84
C GLU A 174 6.59 3.15 -20.89
N SER A 175 7.40 3.21 -19.86
CA SER A 175 8.47 4.21 -19.74
C SER A 175 9.59 3.89 -20.72
N SER A 176 9.64 4.66 -21.80
CA SER A 176 10.89 4.96 -22.47
C SER A 176 11.21 6.43 -22.13
N LEU A 177 12.39 6.71 -21.69
CA LEU A 177 13.09 7.93 -21.23
C LEU A 177 12.41 9.34 -21.22
N THR A 178 11.19 9.53 -21.76
CA THR A 178 10.62 10.87 -22.04
C THR A 178 9.23 11.14 -21.46
N VAL A 179 8.61 10.20 -20.73
CA VAL A 179 7.14 10.26 -20.47
C VAL A 179 6.78 10.89 -19.11
N HIS A 180 7.74 11.16 -18.24
CA HIS A 180 7.47 11.70 -16.89
C HIS A 180 6.74 13.06 -16.90
N ASP A 181 7.05 13.94 -17.84
CA ASP A 181 6.47 15.29 -17.90
C ASP A 181 5.02 15.30 -18.37
N ASP A 182 4.64 14.42 -19.29
CA ASP A 182 3.27 14.36 -19.83
C ASP A 182 2.27 13.83 -18.81
N ILE A 183 2.68 12.86 -17.97
CA ILE A 183 1.84 12.33 -16.89
C ILE A 183 1.66 13.38 -15.81
N LEU A 184 2.74 14.04 -15.42
CA LEU A 184 2.72 15.12 -14.43
C LEU A 184 1.79 16.27 -14.88
N GLN A 185 1.83 16.66 -16.15
CA GLN A 185 0.93 17.67 -16.71
C GLN A 185 -0.54 17.24 -16.68
N LYS A 186 -0.83 16.00 -17.06
CA LYS A 186 -2.21 15.45 -17.00
C LYS A 186 -2.73 15.37 -15.57
N GLU A 187 -1.90 14.99 -14.62
CA GLU A 187 -2.27 14.89 -13.20
C GLU A 187 -2.45 16.26 -12.54
N LEU A 188 -1.63 17.23 -12.89
CA LEU A 188 -1.75 18.62 -12.38
C LEU A 188 -3.01 19.34 -12.89
N SER A 189 -3.61 18.87 -13.98
CA SER A 189 -4.87 19.40 -14.53
C SER A 189 -6.14 18.84 -13.89
N SER A 190 -6.03 17.84 -12.99
CA SER A 190 -7.16 17.20 -12.32
C SER A 190 -7.60 17.92 -11.03
N ASN A 191 -8.82 17.60 -10.51
CA ASN A 191 -9.39 18.24 -9.32
C ASN A 191 -8.61 17.96 -8.02
N ALA A 192 -8.69 18.87 -7.03
CA ALA A 192 -7.86 18.91 -5.83
C ALA A 192 -7.91 17.64 -4.95
N ASP A 193 -9.07 16.98 -4.82
CA ASP A 193 -9.22 15.75 -4.02
C ASP A 193 -8.54 14.53 -4.66
N ASP A 194 -8.47 14.51 -5.99
CA ASP A 194 -7.76 13.48 -6.74
C ASP A 194 -6.24 13.73 -6.78
N LYS A 195 -5.81 14.99 -6.64
CA LYS A 195 -4.39 15.38 -6.69
C LYS A 195 -3.55 14.67 -5.64
N MET A 196 -4.05 14.55 -4.42
CA MET A 196 -3.29 13.95 -3.33
C MET A 196 -3.08 12.43 -3.49
N LYS A 197 -4.08 11.72 -4.07
CA LYS A 197 -3.98 10.29 -4.36
C LYS A 197 -3.02 9.99 -5.53
N ASN A 198 -2.86 10.95 -6.42
CA ASN A 198 -2.07 10.81 -7.64
C ASN A 198 -0.60 11.23 -7.49
N ILE A 199 -0.27 12.01 -6.47
CA ILE A 199 1.10 12.49 -6.22
C ILE A 199 2.09 11.34 -6.01
N VAL A 200 1.65 10.22 -5.39
CA VAL A 200 2.51 9.03 -5.21
C VAL A 200 2.99 8.46 -6.54
N THR A 201 2.19 8.58 -7.61
CA THR A 201 2.56 8.10 -8.95
C THR A 201 3.55 9.00 -9.68
N THR A 202 3.65 10.25 -9.24
CA THR A 202 4.44 11.32 -9.90
C THR A 202 5.60 11.82 -9.04
N ILE A 203 5.91 11.12 -7.95
CA ILE A 203 7.09 11.42 -7.13
C ILE A 203 8.34 11.30 -8.01
N GLN A 204 9.08 12.39 -8.14
CA GLN A 204 10.35 12.41 -8.85
C GLN A 204 11.45 11.77 -7.99
N ARG A 205 12.53 11.35 -8.63
CA ARG A 205 13.67 10.69 -7.98
C ARG A 205 14.23 11.50 -6.79
N GLU A 206 14.38 12.82 -6.97
CA GLU A 206 14.88 13.71 -5.92
C GLU A 206 13.90 13.82 -4.74
N GLN A 207 12.60 13.87 -5.04
CA GLN A 207 11.57 13.88 -4.00
C GLN A 207 11.56 12.55 -3.23
N ASN A 208 11.74 11.41 -3.91
CA ASN A 208 11.82 10.10 -3.29
C ASN A 208 12.98 10.01 -2.30
N ARG A 209 14.15 10.56 -2.66
CA ARG A 209 15.31 10.64 -1.76
C ARG A 209 15.01 11.44 -0.48
N ILE A 210 14.29 12.58 -0.62
CA ILE A 210 13.89 13.40 0.52
C ILE A 210 12.90 12.64 1.41
N ILE A 211 11.92 11.97 0.82
CA ILE A 211 10.89 11.21 1.53
C ILE A 211 11.51 10.07 2.32
N ARG A 212 12.47 9.35 1.75
CA ARG A 212 13.10 8.15 2.33
C ARG A 212 14.34 8.41 3.18
N ASN A 213 14.73 9.67 3.37
CA ASN A 213 15.87 9.99 4.23
C ASN A 213 15.50 9.76 5.70
N GLU A 214 15.99 8.68 6.30
CA GLU A 214 15.78 8.30 7.71
C GLU A 214 16.80 8.94 8.65
N GLU A 215 17.98 9.33 8.15
CA GLU A 215 19.09 9.80 8.97
C GLU A 215 18.93 11.26 9.45
N ALA A 216 18.22 12.08 8.69
CA ALA A 216 18.10 13.50 8.98
C ALA A 216 17.19 13.79 10.17
N GLN A 217 17.75 14.20 11.30
CA GLN A 217 17.00 14.69 12.46
C GLN A 217 16.26 16.00 12.16
N THR A 218 16.83 16.84 11.31
CA THR A 218 16.21 18.10 10.83
C THR A 218 16.33 18.17 9.33
N LEU A 219 15.21 18.40 8.65
CA LEU A 219 15.16 18.52 7.21
C LEU A 219 14.50 19.84 6.80
N ILE A 220 15.20 20.63 5.99
CA ILE A 220 14.68 21.88 5.42
C ILE A 220 14.40 21.66 3.93
N ILE A 221 13.13 21.79 3.52
CA ILE A 221 12.71 21.65 2.13
C ILE A 221 12.51 23.04 1.54
N GLN A 222 13.38 23.42 0.59
CA GLN A 222 13.32 24.69 -0.11
C GLN A 222 12.84 24.49 -1.56
N GLY A 223 12.07 25.42 -2.07
CA GLY A 223 11.59 25.42 -3.46
C GLY A 223 10.57 26.51 -3.71
N VAL A 224 10.28 26.76 -4.97
CA VAL A 224 9.29 27.78 -5.40
C VAL A 224 7.88 27.47 -4.93
N ALA A 225 6.99 28.43 -4.94
CA ALA A 225 5.57 28.20 -4.65
C ALA A 225 5.00 27.17 -5.65
N GLY A 226 4.23 26.19 -5.15
CA GLY A 226 3.66 25.13 -5.99
C GLY A 226 4.58 23.94 -6.27
N SER A 227 5.84 23.93 -5.82
CA SER A 227 6.79 22.81 -6.04
C SER A 227 6.49 21.53 -5.24
N GLY A 228 5.35 21.44 -4.57
CA GLY A 228 4.94 20.21 -3.84
C GLY A 228 5.58 20.02 -2.46
N LYS A 229 6.20 21.04 -1.85
CA LYS A 229 6.88 20.94 -0.53
C LYS A 229 6.02 20.29 0.55
N THR A 230 4.77 20.74 0.68
CA THR A 230 3.81 20.19 1.66
C THR A 230 3.48 18.72 1.34
N SER A 231 3.34 18.37 0.07
CA SER A 231 3.11 17.00 -0.35
C SER A 231 4.28 16.11 0.00
N ILE A 232 5.52 16.55 -0.24
CA ILE A 232 6.74 15.82 0.13
C ILE A 232 6.79 15.60 1.64
N ALA A 233 6.50 16.65 2.43
CA ALA A 233 6.47 16.54 3.90
C ALA A 233 5.44 15.50 4.38
N LEU A 234 4.22 15.51 3.83
CA LEU A 234 3.17 14.54 4.16
C LEU A 234 3.55 13.11 3.76
N HIS A 235 4.15 12.93 2.56
CA HIS A 235 4.62 11.62 2.12
C HIS A 235 5.80 11.12 2.97
N ARG A 236 6.69 12.00 3.41
CA ARG A 236 7.74 11.66 4.36
C ARG A 236 7.16 11.19 5.70
N ILE A 237 6.16 11.88 6.23
CA ILE A 237 5.45 11.43 7.44
C ILE A 237 4.84 10.05 7.23
N ALA A 238 4.17 9.83 6.10
CA ALA A 238 3.58 8.54 5.78
C ALA A 238 4.63 7.43 5.63
N TYR A 239 5.81 7.75 5.09
CA TYR A 239 6.94 6.85 4.98
C TYR A 239 7.53 6.51 6.36
N LEU A 240 7.80 7.51 7.21
CA LEU A 240 8.34 7.31 8.56
C LEU A 240 7.39 6.49 9.45
N LEU A 241 6.08 6.73 9.38
CA LEU A 241 5.07 5.91 10.07
C LEU A 241 5.04 4.44 9.57
N TYR A 242 5.49 4.20 8.36
CA TYR A 242 5.59 2.86 7.81
C TYR A 242 6.88 2.15 8.24
N THR A 243 8.03 2.81 8.12
CA THR A 243 9.36 2.23 8.44
C THR A 243 9.58 2.09 9.94
N LEU A 244 9.17 3.09 10.73
CA LEU A 244 9.32 3.11 12.19
C LEU A 244 8.06 2.58 12.90
N LYS A 245 7.37 1.64 12.25
CA LYS A 245 6.16 1.03 12.82
C LYS A 245 6.47 0.32 14.13
N GLY A 246 5.82 0.78 15.21
CA GLY A 246 6.03 0.28 16.56
C GLY A 246 6.90 1.20 17.41
N GLU A 247 7.65 2.13 16.82
CA GLU A 247 8.42 3.16 17.50
C GLU A 247 7.67 4.48 17.56
N ILE A 248 7.02 4.88 16.45
CA ILE A 248 6.22 6.10 16.35
C ILE A 248 4.79 5.80 15.86
N THR A 249 3.88 6.66 16.30
CA THR A 249 2.46 6.62 15.94
C THR A 249 2.00 7.99 15.41
N SER A 250 0.81 8.08 14.86
CA SER A 250 0.22 9.36 14.44
C SER A 250 0.05 10.38 15.59
N LYS A 251 0.06 9.93 16.84
CA LYS A 251 -0.04 10.80 18.04
C LYS A 251 1.27 11.53 18.34
N ASP A 252 2.39 11.02 17.82
CA ASP A 252 3.72 11.59 18.02
C ASP A 252 4.06 12.62 16.94
N ILE A 253 3.11 12.92 16.03
CA ILE A 253 3.30 13.86 14.92
C ILE A 253 2.48 15.11 15.13
N LEU A 254 3.15 16.26 15.07
CA LEU A 254 2.53 17.58 15.09
C LEU A 254 2.75 18.27 13.75
N ILE A 255 1.67 18.75 13.12
CA ILE A 255 1.67 19.59 11.93
C ILE A 255 1.18 20.97 12.37
N ILE A 256 2.00 22.01 12.14
CA ILE A 256 1.72 23.40 12.53
C ILE A 256 1.41 24.21 11.27
#